data_7169596c7a55ffd965b56cb0672a1e6e
#
_entry.id   7169596c7a55ffd965b56cb0672a1e6e
#
_cell.length_a   1.000
_cell.length_b   1.000
_cell.length_c   1.000
_cell.angle_alpha   90.00
_cell.angle_beta   90.00
_cell.angle_gamma   90.00
#
_symmetry.space_group_name_H-M   'P 1'
#
loop_
_entity.id
_entity.type
_entity.pdbx_description
1 polymer ?
#
loop_
_entity_poly.entity_id
_entity_poly.type
_entity_poly.pdbx_seq_one_letter_code
_entity_poly.pdbx_strand_id
1 'polypeptide(L)'
;MSVHEHQPGSVEEHEHGHSHDHGQDHDHEGGDHGHSHGLIDRSILRSREGVKTVAIALAVLAVAAVVQLLVFVVSGSVALLADMIHNFGDALTAVPLGIAFLLRSARGEKLAGLFVVLAIAVSATVALVETILRFIHPQDLHHLAVLAAAGVVGFVGNEIAARVRLRGGRRLGSPALVADGNHARIDGFVSLAVIGSAVAAWLGAPILDPVIGLAITLVILKITWDSWKTVRHAEIDLQHIDDEHDHHGHKH
;
A
#
# COMPACT_ATOMS: atom_id res chain seq x y z
N MET A 1 -23.90 64.86 30.30
CA MET A 1 -24.15 65.76 29.17
C MET A 1 -24.61 64.88 28.01
N SER A 2 -25.91 64.97 27.88
CA SER A 2 -26.82 65.06 26.69
C SER A 2 -26.91 63.81 25.86
N VAL A 3 -27.92 62.96 26.04
CA VAL A 3 -29.38 63.02 25.73
C VAL A 3 -29.70 63.36 24.26
N HIS A 4 -30.29 62.38 23.59
CA HIS A 4 -31.45 62.40 22.68
C HIS A 4 -31.55 61.00 22.04
N GLU A 5 -32.39 60.11 22.37
CA GLU A 5 -33.84 59.86 22.35
C GLU A 5 -34.56 60.40 21.09
N HIS A 6 -35.04 59.45 20.20
CA HIS A 6 -36.34 59.53 19.57
C HIS A 6 -36.73 58.19 18.90
N GLN A 7 -37.84 57.64 19.38
CA GLN A 7 -38.81 56.74 18.67
C GLN A 7 -39.94 57.63 18.14
N PRO A 8 -41.06 57.09 17.53
CA PRO A 8 -41.42 55.96 16.68
C PRO A 8 -42.34 56.34 15.48
N GLY A 9 -42.90 55.36 14.78
CA GLY A 9 -44.01 55.57 13.86
C GLY A 9 -44.14 54.33 12.95
N SER A 10 -44.99 53.41 13.18
CA SER A 10 -46.46 53.18 12.97
C SER A 10 -46.77 52.77 11.54
N VAL A 11 -47.17 51.47 11.38
CA VAL A 11 -48.38 50.87 10.82
C VAL A 11 -48.76 51.25 9.37
N GLU A 12 -48.90 50.22 8.51
CA GLU A 12 -50.15 49.97 7.76
C GLU A 12 -50.23 48.56 7.15
N GLU A 13 -51.32 47.87 7.52
CA GLU A 13 -51.83 46.66 6.87
C GLU A 13 -52.39 46.97 5.50
N HIS A 14 -52.19 46.08 4.52
CA HIS A 14 -53.19 45.90 3.44
C HIS A 14 -53.29 44.41 3.08
N GLU A 15 -54.39 43.78 3.51
CA GLU A 15 -55.04 42.62 2.93
C GLU A 15 -55.51 42.93 1.49
N HIS A 16 -55.22 42.11 0.54
CA HIS A 16 -56.13 41.79 -0.55
C HIS A 16 -55.95 40.34 -1.03
N GLY A 17 -56.97 39.55 -0.74
CA GLY A 17 -57.18 38.24 -1.33
C GLY A 17 -57.65 38.37 -2.77
N HIS A 18 -57.21 37.51 -3.64
CA HIS A 18 -57.94 37.04 -4.82
C HIS A 18 -57.61 35.56 -5.10
N SER A 19 -58.58 34.71 -4.91
CA SER A 19 -58.71 33.36 -5.42
C SER A 19 -58.91 33.38 -6.94
N HIS A 20 -58.11 32.67 -7.71
CA HIS A 20 -58.53 32.12 -9.00
C HIS A 20 -57.97 30.69 -9.15
N ASP A 21 -58.86 29.77 -9.10
CA ASP A 21 -58.86 28.42 -9.57
C ASP A 21 -58.74 28.39 -11.12
N HIS A 22 -57.71 27.77 -11.67
CA HIS A 22 -57.75 27.16 -13.00
C HIS A 22 -56.74 26.00 -13.04
N GLY A 23 -57.32 24.78 -12.99
CA GLY A 23 -56.64 23.57 -13.40
C GLY A 23 -56.25 23.63 -14.88
N GLN A 24 -55.04 23.22 -15.18
CA GLN A 24 -54.68 22.59 -16.44
C GLN A 24 -53.52 21.61 -16.19
N ASP A 25 -53.89 20.34 -16.32
CA ASP A 25 -52.95 19.23 -16.48
C ASP A 25 -52.09 19.48 -17.75
N HIS A 26 -50.83 19.62 -17.57
CA HIS A 26 -49.83 19.44 -18.63
C HIS A 26 -48.84 18.40 -18.19
N ASP A 27 -49.10 17.16 -18.63
CA ASP A 27 -48.11 16.09 -18.72
C ASP A 27 -46.98 16.58 -19.63
N HIS A 28 -45.87 17.01 -19.03
CA HIS A 28 -44.59 17.12 -19.70
C HIS A 28 -43.76 15.89 -19.32
N GLU A 29 -43.90 14.84 -20.13
CA GLU A 29 -42.82 13.89 -20.33
C GLU A 29 -41.56 14.64 -20.77
N GLY A 30 -40.83 15.18 -19.79
CA GLY A 30 -39.50 15.65 -19.96
C GLY A 30 -38.55 14.45 -19.99
N GLY A 31 -38.35 13.91 -21.21
CA GLY A 31 -37.27 12.95 -21.42
C GLY A 31 -35.96 13.58 -20.96
N ASP A 32 -35.45 13.07 -19.85
CA ASP A 32 -34.11 13.32 -19.38
C ASP A 32 -33.13 12.65 -20.36
N HIS A 33 -32.85 13.35 -21.45
CA HIS A 33 -31.70 13.05 -22.29
C HIS A 33 -30.44 13.46 -21.53
N GLY A 34 -30.16 12.75 -20.44
CA GLY A 34 -28.87 12.78 -19.75
C GLY A 34 -27.81 12.39 -20.75
N HIS A 35 -27.17 13.37 -21.36
CA HIS A 35 -25.96 13.20 -22.13
C HIS A 35 -24.91 12.59 -21.18
N SER A 36 -24.82 11.27 -21.14
CA SER A 36 -23.75 10.53 -20.50
C SER A 36 -22.47 10.73 -21.31
N HIS A 37 -21.97 11.97 -21.30
CA HIS A 37 -20.63 12.24 -21.79
C HIS A 37 -19.62 11.55 -20.89
N GLY A 38 -19.32 10.28 -21.23
CA GLY A 38 -18.03 9.70 -20.94
C GLY A 38 -17.60 9.67 -19.46
N LEU A 39 -18.51 9.37 -18.53
CA LEU A 39 -18.11 8.92 -17.20
C LEU A 39 -17.48 7.54 -17.35
N ILE A 40 -16.21 7.50 -17.79
CA ILE A 40 -15.39 6.32 -17.56
C ILE A 40 -15.49 6.08 -16.05
N ASP A 41 -16.17 5.00 -15.70
CA ASP A 41 -16.39 4.63 -14.30
C ASP A 41 -15.06 4.70 -13.55
N ARG A 42 -15.00 5.49 -12.49
CA ARG A 42 -13.78 5.69 -11.68
C ARG A 42 -13.25 4.35 -11.18
N SER A 43 -14.10 3.36 -10.99
CA SER A 43 -13.74 2.00 -10.62
C SER A 43 -12.90 1.31 -11.72
N ILE A 44 -13.23 1.54 -13.00
CA ILE A 44 -12.48 1.00 -14.14
C ILE A 44 -11.09 1.63 -14.23
N LEU A 45 -11.00 2.95 -14.08
CA LEU A 45 -9.72 3.66 -14.10
C LEU A 45 -8.84 3.23 -12.94
N ARG A 46 -9.40 3.17 -11.72
CA ARG A 46 -8.71 2.69 -10.52
C ARG A 46 -8.20 1.26 -10.69
N SER A 47 -9.02 0.37 -11.23
CA SER A 47 -8.65 -1.02 -11.50
C SER A 47 -7.49 -1.12 -12.50
N ARG A 48 -7.57 -0.44 -13.65
CA ARG A 48 -6.50 -0.44 -14.66
C ARG A 48 -5.19 0.11 -14.13
N GLU A 49 -5.23 1.21 -13.42
CA GLU A 49 -4.03 1.82 -12.81
C GLU A 49 -3.44 0.95 -11.70
N GLY A 50 -4.28 0.27 -10.91
CA GLY A 50 -3.85 -0.69 -9.90
C GLY A 50 -3.11 -1.87 -10.52
N VAL A 51 -3.72 -2.53 -11.51
CA VAL A 51 -3.09 -3.63 -12.27
C VAL A 51 -1.77 -3.18 -12.90
N LYS A 52 -1.75 -2.00 -13.54
CA LYS A 52 -0.53 -1.46 -14.15
C LYS A 52 0.58 -1.23 -13.11
N THR A 53 0.24 -0.70 -11.95
CA THR A 53 1.19 -0.46 -10.87
C THR A 53 1.81 -1.76 -10.37
N VAL A 54 0.97 -2.79 -10.11
CA VAL A 54 1.43 -4.13 -9.71
C VAL A 54 2.29 -4.76 -10.80
N ALA A 55 1.85 -4.71 -12.06
CA ALA A 55 2.57 -5.30 -13.19
C ALA A 55 3.96 -4.66 -13.40
N ILE A 56 4.06 -3.32 -13.30
CA ILE A 56 5.37 -2.63 -13.41
C ILE A 56 6.29 -3.05 -12.27
N ALA A 57 5.79 -3.11 -11.03
CA ALA A 57 6.60 -3.53 -9.89
C ALA A 57 7.07 -4.98 -10.03
N LEU A 58 6.18 -5.89 -10.46
CA LEU A 58 6.54 -7.29 -10.74
C LEU A 58 7.57 -7.41 -11.87
N ALA A 59 7.45 -6.61 -12.93
CA ALA A 59 8.43 -6.61 -14.02
C ALA A 59 9.81 -6.17 -13.54
N VAL A 60 9.89 -5.15 -12.68
CA VAL A 60 11.17 -4.70 -12.06
C VAL A 60 11.79 -5.82 -11.23
N LEU A 61 10.98 -6.48 -10.37
CA LEU A 61 11.46 -7.60 -9.54
C LEU A 61 11.87 -8.81 -10.39
N ALA A 62 11.14 -9.11 -11.47
CA ALA A 62 11.50 -10.17 -12.40
C ALA A 62 12.85 -9.91 -13.08
N VAL A 63 13.12 -8.66 -13.50
CA VAL A 63 14.42 -8.27 -14.05
C VAL A 63 15.52 -8.45 -13.00
N ALA A 64 15.30 -8.01 -11.75
CA ALA A 64 16.26 -8.19 -10.66
C ALA A 64 16.53 -9.69 -10.41
N ALA A 65 15.48 -10.53 -10.38
CA ALA A 65 15.60 -11.98 -10.21
C ALA A 65 16.39 -12.64 -11.35
N VAL A 66 16.18 -12.21 -12.61
CA VAL A 66 16.96 -12.73 -13.77
C VAL A 66 18.43 -12.35 -13.61
N VAL A 67 18.75 -11.12 -13.20
CA VAL A 67 20.14 -10.70 -12.96
C VAL A 67 20.77 -11.52 -11.84
N GLN A 68 20.06 -11.74 -10.73
CA GLN A 68 20.51 -12.58 -9.62
C GLN A 68 20.74 -14.04 -10.07
N LEU A 69 19.83 -14.59 -10.92
CA LEU A 69 19.99 -15.93 -11.48
C LEU A 69 21.26 -16.06 -12.34
N LEU A 70 21.55 -15.06 -13.17
CA LEU A 70 22.79 -15.05 -13.98
C LEU A 70 24.03 -15.02 -13.07
N VAL A 71 24.02 -14.20 -12.02
CA VAL A 71 25.11 -14.15 -11.03
C VAL A 71 25.23 -15.50 -10.31
N PHE A 72 24.11 -16.15 -9.94
CA PHE A 72 24.10 -17.49 -9.34
C PHE A 72 24.71 -18.55 -10.26
N VAL A 73 24.32 -18.60 -11.52
CA VAL A 73 24.83 -19.59 -12.50
C VAL A 73 26.34 -19.47 -12.67
N VAL A 74 26.86 -18.24 -12.64
CA VAL A 74 28.32 -18.01 -12.79
C VAL A 74 29.08 -18.28 -11.49
N SER A 75 28.49 -17.97 -10.32
CA SER A 75 29.16 -18.05 -9.03
C SER A 75 28.98 -19.37 -8.28
N GLY A 76 27.88 -20.10 -8.57
CA GLY A 76 27.49 -21.32 -7.84
C GLY A 76 27.15 -21.09 -6.36
N SER A 77 26.86 -19.84 -5.95
CA SER A 77 26.62 -19.48 -4.54
C SER A 77 25.27 -19.97 -4.06
N VAL A 78 25.24 -20.94 -3.13
CA VAL A 78 24.01 -21.45 -2.50
C VAL A 78 23.28 -20.36 -1.70
N ALA A 79 24.03 -19.42 -1.09
CA ALA A 79 23.43 -18.28 -0.39
C ALA A 79 22.62 -17.39 -1.34
N LEU A 80 23.10 -17.17 -2.57
CA LEU A 80 22.39 -16.40 -3.59
C LEU A 80 21.14 -17.14 -4.09
N LEU A 81 21.21 -18.47 -4.19
CA LEU A 81 20.02 -19.28 -4.53
C LEU A 81 18.94 -19.15 -3.46
N ALA A 82 19.30 -19.20 -2.19
CA ALA A 82 18.36 -19.01 -1.09
C ALA A 82 17.71 -17.62 -1.11
N ASP A 83 18.50 -16.56 -1.33
CA ASP A 83 18.00 -15.17 -1.47
C ASP A 83 17.06 -15.03 -2.67
N MET A 84 17.39 -15.65 -3.80
CA MET A 84 16.54 -15.64 -5.00
C MET A 84 15.19 -16.36 -4.77
N ILE A 85 15.19 -17.50 -4.07
CA ILE A 85 13.96 -18.23 -3.73
C ILE A 85 13.09 -17.38 -2.78
N HIS A 86 13.70 -16.73 -1.80
CA HIS A 86 13.02 -15.82 -0.89
C HIS A 86 12.38 -14.65 -1.65
N ASN A 87 13.14 -13.93 -2.45
CA ASN A 87 12.67 -12.80 -3.26
C ASN A 87 11.56 -13.21 -4.24
N PHE A 88 11.60 -14.43 -4.79
CA PHE A 88 10.53 -14.95 -5.63
C PHE A 88 9.25 -15.20 -4.83
N GLY A 89 9.36 -15.77 -3.63
CA GLY A 89 8.24 -15.95 -2.70
C GLY A 89 7.56 -14.62 -2.38
N ASP A 90 8.36 -13.60 -2.08
CA ASP A 90 7.88 -12.26 -1.77
C ASP A 90 7.21 -11.56 -2.96
N ALA A 91 7.73 -11.75 -4.18
CA ALA A 91 7.08 -11.26 -5.40
C ALA A 91 5.69 -11.87 -5.61
N LEU A 92 5.47 -13.12 -5.20
CA LEU A 92 4.17 -13.78 -5.28
C LEU A 92 3.12 -13.15 -4.37
N THR A 93 3.51 -12.43 -3.31
CA THR A 93 2.55 -11.73 -2.42
C THR A 93 1.75 -10.65 -3.15
N ALA A 94 2.29 -10.09 -4.22
CA ALA A 94 1.60 -9.09 -5.05
C ALA A 94 0.53 -9.69 -5.98
N VAL A 95 0.55 -11.00 -6.23
CA VAL A 95 -0.38 -11.67 -7.15
C VAL A 95 -1.83 -11.57 -6.68
N PRO A 96 -2.18 -11.88 -5.41
CA PRO A 96 -3.54 -11.73 -4.91
C PRO A 96 -4.07 -10.29 -5.07
N LEU A 97 -3.23 -9.30 -4.84
CA LEU A 97 -3.59 -7.90 -5.01
C LEU A 97 -3.85 -7.53 -6.47
N GLY A 98 -3.01 -8.01 -7.39
CA GLY A 98 -3.21 -7.87 -8.84
C GLY A 98 -4.54 -8.48 -9.30
N ILE A 99 -4.88 -9.67 -8.81
CA ILE A 99 -6.15 -10.35 -9.08
C ILE A 99 -7.33 -9.53 -8.52
N ALA A 100 -7.22 -9.01 -7.30
CA ALA A 100 -8.26 -8.18 -6.69
C ALA A 100 -8.56 -6.93 -7.55
N PHE A 101 -7.54 -6.27 -8.08
CA PHE A 101 -7.71 -5.14 -9.01
C PHE A 101 -8.34 -5.58 -10.34
N LEU A 102 -7.93 -6.72 -10.90
CA LEU A 102 -8.53 -7.26 -12.13
C LEU A 102 -10.02 -7.55 -11.97
N LEU A 103 -10.39 -8.16 -10.84
CA LEU A 103 -11.77 -8.51 -10.51
C LEU A 103 -12.58 -7.32 -9.98
N ARG A 104 -11.97 -6.15 -9.79
CA ARG A 104 -12.59 -4.94 -9.19
C ARG A 104 -13.25 -5.22 -7.85
N SER A 105 -12.69 -6.12 -7.07
CA SER A 105 -13.24 -6.58 -5.82
C SER A 105 -12.66 -5.82 -4.63
N ALA A 106 -13.45 -4.97 -3.98
CA ALA A 106 -13.03 -4.28 -2.76
C ALA A 106 -12.73 -5.28 -1.62
N ARG A 107 -13.53 -6.35 -1.52
CA ARG A 107 -13.27 -7.44 -0.55
C ARG A 107 -11.98 -8.18 -0.87
N GLY A 108 -11.73 -8.46 -2.16
CA GLY A 108 -10.48 -9.07 -2.63
C GLY A 108 -9.26 -8.20 -2.32
N GLU A 109 -9.35 -6.89 -2.52
CA GLU A 109 -8.30 -5.94 -2.19
C GLU A 109 -8.00 -5.91 -0.68
N LYS A 110 -9.05 -5.91 0.16
CA LYS A 110 -8.92 -6.00 1.62
C LYS A 110 -8.23 -7.29 2.06
N LEU A 111 -8.66 -8.44 1.55
CA LEU A 111 -8.06 -9.74 1.87
C LEU A 111 -6.60 -9.82 1.38
N ALA A 112 -6.31 -9.29 0.19
CA ALA A 112 -4.94 -9.21 -0.31
C ALA A 112 -4.06 -8.33 0.58
N GLY A 113 -4.58 -7.18 1.04
CA GLY A 113 -3.88 -6.29 1.96
C GLY A 113 -3.58 -6.97 3.31
N LEU A 114 -4.54 -7.68 3.87
CA LEU A 114 -4.34 -8.46 5.10
C LEU A 114 -3.30 -9.58 4.92
N PHE A 115 -3.35 -10.28 3.78
CA PHE A 115 -2.37 -11.29 3.42
C PHE A 115 -0.96 -10.69 3.33
N VAL A 116 -0.79 -9.54 2.69
CA VAL A 116 0.49 -8.83 2.62
C VAL A 116 0.99 -8.43 4.01
N VAL A 117 0.14 -7.91 4.89
CA VAL A 117 0.53 -7.57 6.27
C VAL A 117 0.97 -8.79 7.05
N LEU A 118 0.29 -9.94 6.86
CA LEU A 118 0.71 -11.21 7.46
C LEU A 118 2.08 -11.66 6.93
N ALA A 119 2.32 -11.56 5.62
CA ALA A 119 3.61 -11.86 5.01
C ALA A 119 4.72 -10.98 5.60
N ILE A 120 4.47 -9.66 5.73
CA ILE A 120 5.40 -8.74 6.39
C ILE A 120 5.72 -9.17 7.83
N ALA A 121 4.70 -9.55 8.61
CA ALA A 121 4.88 -9.99 10.00
C ALA A 121 5.72 -11.28 10.08
N VAL A 122 5.51 -12.21 9.16
CA VAL A 122 6.33 -13.43 9.05
C VAL A 122 7.77 -13.08 8.69
N SER A 123 8.01 -12.26 7.68
CA SER A 123 9.36 -11.81 7.28
C SER A 123 10.08 -11.08 8.42
N ALA A 124 9.38 -10.20 9.15
CA ALA A 124 9.93 -9.53 10.32
C ALA A 124 10.34 -10.51 11.43
N THR A 125 9.53 -11.56 11.65
CA THR A 125 9.83 -12.60 12.65
C THR A 125 11.05 -13.42 12.23
N VAL A 126 11.14 -13.80 10.95
CA VAL A 126 12.29 -14.53 10.41
C VAL A 126 13.56 -13.69 10.54
N ALA A 127 13.52 -12.41 10.14
CA ALA A 127 14.66 -11.49 10.26
C ALA A 127 15.14 -11.34 11.72
N LEU A 128 14.20 -11.28 12.68
CA LEU A 128 14.52 -11.22 14.10
C LEU A 128 15.21 -12.49 14.57
N VAL A 129 14.66 -13.66 14.22
CA VAL A 129 15.24 -14.97 14.59
C VAL A 129 16.63 -15.12 13.99
N GLU A 130 16.80 -14.83 12.70
CA GLU A 130 18.13 -14.88 12.05
C GLU A 130 19.15 -13.94 12.70
N THR A 131 18.73 -12.73 13.05
CA THR A 131 19.58 -11.77 13.76
C THR A 131 20.05 -12.34 15.11
N ILE A 132 19.13 -12.92 15.90
CA ILE A 132 19.46 -13.56 17.19
C ILE A 132 20.41 -14.74 16.96
N LEU A 133 20.14 -15.59 15.98
CA LEU A 133 21.00 -16.73 15.67
C LEU A 133 22.42 -16.31 15.28
N ARG A 134 22.58 -15.22 14.51
CA ARG A 134 23.88 -14.65 14.13
C ARG A 134 24.64 -14.08 15.33
N PHE A 135 23.95 -13.57 16.35
CA PHE A 135 24.58 -13.17 17.60
C PHE A 135 25.14 -14.38 18.39
N ILE A 136 24.40 -15.50 18.39
CA ILE A 136 24.76 -16.71 19.14
C ILE A 136 25.81 -17.54 18.36
N HIS A 137 25.63 -17.63 17.06
CA HIS A 137 26.44 -18.43 16.14
C HIS A 137 26.89 -17.57 14.96
N PRO A 138 27.96 -16.77 15.12
CA PRO A 138 28.53 -16.01 14.00
C PRO A 138 28.90 -16.94 12.84
N GLN A 139 28.47 -16.59 11.64
CA GLN A 139 28.75 -17.39 10.43
C GLN A 139 29.88 -16.77 9.61
N ASP A 140 30.76 -17.62 9.09
CA ASP A 140 31.77 -17.20 8.13
C ASP A 140 31.13 -16.95 6.77
N LEU A 141 31.15 -15.71 6.32
CA LEU A 141 30.64 -15.31 5.00
C LEU A 141 31.67 -15.61 3.92
N HIS A 142 31.29 -16.44 2.96
CA HIS A 142 32.11 -16.75 1.79
C HIS A 142 31.61 -15.98 0.55
N HIS A 143 32.48 -15.74 -0.43
CA HIS A 143 32.15 -15.06 -1.68
C HIS A 143 31.57 -13.64 -1.50
N LEU A 144 32.18 -12.84 -0.64
CA LEU A 144 31.70 -11.52 -0.21
C LEU A 144 31.33 -10.59 -1.37
N ALA A 145 32.14 -10.57 -2.45
CA ALA A 145 31.89 -9.73 -3.62
C ALA A 145 30.61 -10.13 -4.36
N VAL A 146 30.33 -11.44 -4.48
CA VAL A 146 29.11 -11.97 -5.10
C VAL A 146 27.90 -11.65 -4.24
N LEU A 147 28.03 -11.83 -2.93
CA LEU A 147 26.98 -11.53 -1.97
C LEU A 147 26.60 -10.03 -1.98
N ALA A 148 27.62 -9.16 -1.99
CA ALA A 148 27.43 -7.72 -2.08
C ALA A 148 26.77 -7.31 -3.41
N ALA A 149 27.22 -7.87 -4.54
CA ALA A 149 26.62 -7.59 -5.86
C ALA A 149 25.16 -8.02 -5.92
N ALA A 150 24.82 -9.21 -5.42
CA ALA A 150 23.46 -9.70 -5.35
C ALA A 150 22.59 -8.82 -4.45
N GLY A 151 23.10 -8.43 -3.28
CA GLY A 151 22.43 -7.50 -2.38
C GLY A 151 22.15 -6.14 -3.04
N VAL A 152 23.09 -5.59 -3.83
CA VAL A 152 22.86 -4.34 -4.58
C VAL A 152 21.72 -4.50 -5.58
N VAL A 153 21.68 -5.60 -6.35
CA VAL A 153 20.60 -5.86 -7.31
C VAL A 153 19.25 -6.01 -6.58
N GLY A 154 19.21 -6.78 -5.49
CA GLY A 154 18.03 -6.96 -4.66
C GLY A 154 17.54 -5.64 -4.07
N PHE A 155 18.43 -4.86 -3.45
CA PHE A 155 18.09 -3.55 -2.88
C PHE A 155 17.52 -2.58 -3.93
N VAL A 156 18.18 -2.42 -5.06
CA VAL A 156 17.76 -1.50 -6.12
C VAL A 156 16.41 -1.94 -6.71
N GLY A 157 16.25 -3.23 -7.01
CA GLY A 157 15.01 -3.79 -7.54
C GLY A 157 13.83 -3.58 -6.57
N ASN A 158 14.02 -3.96 -5.32
CA ASN A 158 13.00 -3.82 -4.28
C ASN A 158 12.66 -2.35 -3.98
N GLU A 159 13.63 -1.44 -3.93
CA GLU A 159 13.38 -0.02 -3.69
C GLU A 159 12.63 0.64 -4.87
N ILE A 160 12.91 0.27 -6.12
CA ILE A 160 12.15 0.72 -7.28
C ILE A 160 10.71 0.19 -7.22
N ALA A 161 10.53 -1.11 -6.97
CA ALA A 161 9.22 -1.72 -6.83
C ALA A 161 8.41 -1.10 -5.68
N ALA A 162 9.04 -0.87 -4.52
CA ALA A 162 8.45 -0.20 -3.38
C ALA A 162 7.97 1.21 -3.73
N ARG A 163 8.79 2.02 -4.40
CA ARG A 163 8.41 3.38 -4.82
C ARG A 163 7.22 3.38 -5.79
N VAL A 164 7.19 2.46 -6.74
CA VAL A 164 6.09 2.31 -7.70
C VAL A 164 4.80 1.96 -6.96
N ARG A 165 4.82 0.94 -6.09
CA ARG A 165 3.65 0.50 -5.32
C ARG A 165 3.17 1.55 -4.32
N LEU A 166 4.07 2.18 -3.55
CA LEU A 166 3.72 3.22 -2.59
C LEU A 166 3.09 4.46 -3.25
N ARG A 167 3.66 4.92 -4.39
CA ARG A 167 3.09 6.05 -5.13
C ARG A 167 1.73 5.70 -5.72
N GLY A 168 1.62 4.52 -6.33
CA GLY A 168 0.37 4.00 -6.87
C GLY A 168 -0.69 3.84 -5.79
N GLY A 169 -0.34 3.23 -4.65
CA GLY A 169 -1.23 2.99 -3.52
C GLY A 169 -1.80 4.28 -2.93
N ARG A 170 -0.92 5.27 -2.72
CA ARG A 170 -1.36 6.60 -2.24
C ARG A 170 -2.26 7.32 -3.24
N ARG A 171 -1.94 7.27 -4.55
CA ARG A 171 -2.74 7.89 -5.61
C ARG A 171 -4.11 7.25 -5.77
N LEU A 172 -4.18 5.93 -5.60
CA LEU A 172 -5.40 5.14 -5.76
C LEU A 172 -6.20 5.00 -4.46
N GLY A 173 -5.71 5.52 -3.35
CA GLY A 173 -6.33 5.31 -2.04
C GLY A 173 -6.42 3.82 -1.67
N SER A 174 -5.38 3.02 -1.99
CA SER A 174 -5.34 1.58 -1.74
C SER A 174 -4.39 1.26 -0.58
N PRO A 175 -4.91 1.01 0.64
CA PRO A 175 -4.09 0.59 1.78
C PRO A 175 -3.34 -0.72 1.52
N ALA A 176 -3.96 -1.64 0.78
CA ALA A 176 -3.36 -2.92 0.41
C ALA A 176 -2.12 -2.73 -0.47
N LEU A 177 -2.19 -1.84 -1.48
CA LEU A 177 -1.06 -1.54 -2.35
C LEU A 177 0.04 -0.76 -1.61
N VAL A 178 -0.32 0.07 -0.61
CA VAL A 178 0.66 0.72 0.27
C VAL A 178 1.36 -0.32 1.15
N ALA A 179 0.63 -1.28 1.72
CA ALA A 179 1.21 -2.38 2.50
C ALA A 179 2.16 -3.23 1.65
N ASP A 180 1.76 -3.58 0.42
CA ASP A 180 2.60 -4.33 -0.54
C ASP A 180 3.87 -3.53 -0.94
N GLY A 181 3.78 -2.21 -1.06
CA GLY A 181 4.94 -1.35 -1.26
C GLY A 181 5.89 -1.30 -0.04
N ASN A 182 5.34 -1.33 1.18
CA ASN A 182 6.12 -1.44 2.40
C ASN A 182 6.81 -2.79 2.52
N HIS A 183 6.15 -3.88 2.09
CA HIS A 183 6.75 -5.21 2.03
C HIS A 183 7.98 -5.22 1.13
N ALA A 184 7.85 -4.76 -0.12
CA ALA A 184 8.99 -4.66 -1.02
C ALA A 184 10.14 -3.78 -0.45
N ARG A 185 9.82 -2.74 0.33
CA ARG A 185 10.84 -1.93 1.01
C ARG A 185 11.57 -2.68 2.11
N ILE A 186 10.87 -3.54 2.86
CA ILE A 186 11.48 -4.42 3.87
C ILE A 186 12.47 -5.37 3.21
N ASP A 187 12.09 -5.97 2.09
CA ASP A 187 12.99 -6.87 1.34
C ASP A 187 14.23 -6.12 0.83
N GLY A 188 14.05 -4.85 0.41
CA GLY A 188 15.18 -3.97 0.13
C GLY A 188 16.11 -3.77 1.34
N PHE A 189 15.57 -3.57 2.54
CA PHE A 189 16.41 -3.44 3.75
C PHE A 189 17.09 -4.74 4.14
N VAL A 190 16.47 -5.90 3.92
CA VAL A 190 17.13 -7.20 4.10
C VAL A 190 18.31 -7.31 3.15
N SER A 191 18.14 -6.96 1.87
CA SER A 191 19.24 -6.92 0.89
C SER A 191 20.35 -5.93 1.30
N LEU A 192 20.00 -4.78 1.88
CA LEU A 192 20.97 -3.82 2.41
C LEU A 192 21.75 -4.38 3.61
N ALA A 193 21.09 -5.18 4.48
CA ALA A 193 21.76 -5.89 5.56
C ALA A 193 22.85 -6.84 5.01
N VAL A 194 22.51 -7.59 3.96
CA VAL A 194 23.45 -8.50 3.30
C VAL A 194 24.68 -7.75 2.77
N ILE A 195 24.49 -6.58 2.15
CA ILE A 195 25.60 -5.73 1.70
C ILE A 195 26.45 -5.28 2.90
N GLY A 196 25.80 -4.79 3.95
CA GLY A 196 26.49 -4.34 5.17
C GLY A 196 27.32 -5.45 5.83
N SER A 197 26.75 -6.66 5.91
CA SER A 197 27.42 -7.85 6.44
C SER A 197 28.64 -8.25 5.59
N ALA A 198 28.51 -8.23 4.26
CA ALA A 198 29.62 -8.51 3.35
C ALA A 198 30.76 -7.49 3.50
N VAL A 199 30.42 -6.20 3.63
CA VAL A 199 31.40 -5.13 3.87
C VAL A 199 32.07 -5.28 5.24
N ALA A 200 31.29 -5.56 6.30
CA ALA A 200 31.81 -5.78 7.65
C ALA A 200 32.81 -6.95 7.70
N ALA A 201 32.48 -8.06 7.05
CA ALA A 201 33.36 -9.22 6.92
C ALA A 201 34.66 -8.88 6.14
N TRP A 202 34.52 -8.11 5.04
CA TRP A 202 35.68 -7.67 4.25
C TRP A 202 36.62 -6.75 5.01
N LEU A 203 36.09 -5.92 5.91
CA LEU A 203 36.84 -5.06 6.80
C LEU A 203 37.48 -5.80 8.01
N GLY A 204 37.22 -7.10 8.15
CA GLY A 204 37.70 -7.89 9.30
C GLY A 204 36.98 -7.56 10.62
N ALA A 205 35.78 -7.01 10.57
CA ALA A 205 35.00 -6.61 11.73
C ALA A 205 33.68 -7.42 11.83
N PRO A 206 33.74 -8.75 12.06
CA PRO A 206 32.56 -9.63 12.04
C PRO A 206 31.50 -9.26 13.09
N ILE A 207 31.90 -8.58 14.16
CA ILE A 207 30.98 -8.09 15.20
C ILE A 207 29.96 -7.07 14.67
N LEU A 208 30.24 -6.41 13.53
CA LEU A 208 29.31 -5.45 12.92
C LEU A 208 28.13 -6.14 12.23
N ASP A 209 28.27 -7.38 11.77
CA ASP A 209 27.20 -8.12 11.10
C ASP A 209 25.92 -8.23 11.96
N PRO A 210 25.96 -8.79 13.17
CA PRO A 210 24.77 -8.84 14.01
C PRO A 210 24.24 -7.46 14.46
N VAL A 211 25.12 -6.46 14.59
CA VAL A 211 24.69 -5.08 14.91
C VAL A 211 23.92 -4.47 13.75
N ILE A 212 24.39 -4.63 12.52
CA ILE A 212 23.70 -4.21 11.29
C ILE A 212 22.36 -4.94 11.19
N GLY A 213 22.35 -6.27 11.38
CA GLY A 213 21.14 -7.07 11.39
C GLY A 213 20.10 -6.58 12.40
N LEU A 214 20.51 -6.26 13.63
CA LEU A 214 19.63 -5.72 14.67
C LEU A 214 19.07 -4.35 14.27
N ALA A 215 19.89 -3.44 13.79
CA ALA A 215 19.45 -2.11 13.37
C ALA A 215 18.39 -2.19 12.27
N ILE A 216 18.60 -3.04 11.28
CA ILE A 216 17.66 -3.24 10.17
C ILE A 216 16.40 -3.94 10.65
N THR A 217 16.51 -4.95 11.53
CA THR A 217 15.35 -5.61 12.13
C THR A 217 14.43 -4.63 12.88
N LEU A 218 15.00 -3.67 13.61
CA LEU A 218 14.20 -2.63 14.28
C LEU A 218 13.46 -1.73 13.28
N VAL A 219 14.08 -1.40 12.15
CA VAL A 219 13.41 -0.65 11.06
C VAL A 219 12.28 -1.47 10.46
N ILE A 220 12.50 -2.77 10.22
CA ILE A 220 11.48 -3.69 9.69
C ILE A 220 10.29 -3.77 10.64
N LEU A 221 10.52 -3.96 11.94
CA LEU A 221 9.45 -4.01 12.95
C LEU A 221 8.62 -2.72 12.97
N LYS A 222 9.27 -1.55 12.85
CA LYS A 222 8.57 -0.29 12.74
C LYS A 222 7.67 -0.23 11.49
N ILE A 223 8.19 -0.61 10.33
CA ILE A 223 7.42 -0.61 9.06
C ILE A 223 6.26 -1.60 9.15
N THR A 224 6.47 -2.78 9.76
CA THR A 224 5.43 -3.79 10.01
C THR A 224 4.29 -3.20 10.83
N TRP A 225 4.63 -2.50 11.92
CA TRP A 225 3.66 -1.85 12.78
C TRP A 225 2.87 -0.75 12.06
N ASP A 226 3.56 0.08 11.27
CA ASP A 226 2.92 1.16 10.51
C ASP A 226 2.01 0.59 9.40
N SER A 227 2.41 -0.49 8.74
CA SER A 227 1.59 -1.19 7.73
C SER A 227 0.34 -1.82 8.35
N TRP A 228 0.46 -2.45 9.51
CA TRP A 228 -0.66 -2.98 10.27
C TRP A 228 -1.68 -1.89 10.62
N LYS A 229 -1.22 -0.75 11.14
CA LYS A 229 -2.09 0.39 11.43
C LYS A 229 -2.82 0.89 10.18
N THR A 230 -2.11 1.03 9.06
CA THR A 230 -2.67 1.54 7.80
C THR A 230 -3.82 0.65 7.31
N VAL A 231 -3.65 -0.67 7.32
CA VAL A 231 -4.69 -1.61 6.89
C VAL A 231 -5.85 -1.66 7.88
N ARG A 232 -5.57 -1.63 9.19
CA ARG A 232 -6.59 -1.68 10.24
C ARG A 232 -7.47 -0.42 10.28
N HIS A 233 -6.90 0.78 10.11
CA HIS A 233 -7.69 2.01 10.08
C HIS A 233 -8.64 2.03 8.88
N ALA A 234 -8.19 1.60 7.71
CA ALA A 234 -9.05 1.46 6.54
C ALA A 234 -10.21 0.46 6.74
N GLU A 235 -10.05 -0.52 7.65
CA GLU A 235 -11.10 -1.46 8.01
C GLU A 235 -12.19 -0.83 8.87
N ILE A 236 -11.81 0.01 9.84
CA ILE A 236 -12.74 0.68 10.76
C ILE A 236 -13.59 1.71 9.99
N ASP A 237 -12.99 2.48 9.09
CA ASP A 237 -13.70 3.49 8.30
C ASP A 237 -14.77 2.85 7.39
N LEU A 238 -14.50 1.67 6.81
CA LEU A 238 -15.47 0.96 5.98
C LEU A 238 -16.63 0.37 6.80
N GLN A 239 -16.39 -0.12 8.02
CA GLN A 239 -17.45 -0.61 8.89
C GLN A 239 -18.40 0.50 9.32
N HIS A 240 -17.92 1.69 9.61
CA HIS A 240 -18.77 2.84 9.94
C HIS A 240 -19.68 3.26 8.80
N ILE A 241 -19.24 3.16 7.55
CA ILE A 241 -20.03 3.49 6.36
C ILE A 241 -21.15 2.45 6.15
N ASP A 242 -20.86 1.16 6.35
CA ASP A 242 -21.83 0.08 6.23
C ASP A 242 -22.92 0.18 7.33
N ASP A 243 -22.54 0.50 8.58
CA ASP A 243 -23.45 0.68 9.71
C ASP A 243 -24.37 1.91 9.53
N GLU A 244 -23.87 3.03 8.94
CA GLU A 244 -24.70 4.20 8.64
C GLU A 244 -25.76 3.91 7.56
N HIS A 245 -25.43 3.10 6.56
CA HIS A 245 -26.39 2.72 5.52
C HIS A 245 -27.50 1.79 6.02
N ASP A 246 -27.19 0.88 6.96
CA ASP A 246 -28.20 -0.01 7.56
C ASP A 246 -29.17 0.75 8.49
N HIS A 247 -28.74 1.80 9.16
CA HIS A 247 -29.61 2.62 10.03
C HIS A 247 -30.57 3.54 9.27
N HIS A 248 -30.30 3.88 8.02
CA HIS A 248 -31.21 4.67 7.18
C HIS A 248 -32.21 3.82 6.37
N GLY A 249 -32.01 2.51 6.26
CA GLY A 249 -32.90 1.58 5.54
C GLY A 249 -34.14 1.12 6.32
N HIS A 250 -34.25 1.39 7.61
CA HIS A 250 -35.36 0.91 8.47
C HIS A 250 -36.38 1.99 8.89
N LYS A 251 -36.42 3.12 8.21
CA LYS A 251 -37.45 4.17 8.46
C LYS A 251 -38.35 4.37 7.26
N HIS A 252 -39.07 3.29 6.87
CA HIS A 252 -40.31 3.42 6.03
C HIS A 252 -41.34 2.41 6.49
#